data_018c7241fee1f766aa5336e1ca12be93
#
_entry.id   018c7241fee1f766aa5336e1ca12be93
#
_cell.length_a   1.000
_cell.length_b   1.000
_cell.length_c   1.000
_cell.angle_alpha   90.00
_cell.angle_beta   90.00
_cell.angle_gamma   90.00
#
_symmetry.space_group_name_H-M   'P 1'
#
loop_
_entity.id
_entity.type
_entity.pdbx_description
1 polymer ?
#
loop_
_entity_poly.entity_id
_entity_poly.type
_entity_poly.pdbx_seq_one_letter_code
_entity_poly.pdbx_strand_id
1 'polypeptide(L)'
;DAARRDADVVVATIFVNPLQFGANEDFASYPRTLEADAQALASHGCDLVFTPRTDALYPHGLEAHTQVSVPDVSEGLCGANRPGHFTGVATVVSLLFNLVQPDAAYFGRKDYQQFMVIRKLVADLHFPIEIVGVPTVRAEDGLALSSRNGYLSPGDRALAPAFYRTLSRCGDALA
;
A
#
# COMPACT_ATOMS: atom_id res chain seq x y z
N ASP A 1 9.47 -4.79 -10.45
CA ASP A 1 10.44 -4.26 -11.45
C ASP A 1 11.38 -3.21 -10.84
N ALA A 2 10.88 -2.17 -10.13
CA ALA A 2 11.75 -1.13 -9.56
C ALA A 2 12.77 -1.74 -8.58
N ALA A 3 12.30 -2.47 -7.57
CA ALA A 3 13.18 -3.13 -6.61
C ALA A 3 14.20 -4.08 -7.25
N ARG A 4 13.79 -4.83 -8.29
CA ARG A 4 14.70 -5.78 -8.98
C ARG A 4 15.87 -5.11 -9.71
N ARG A 5 15.74 -3.83 -10.09
CA ARG A 5 16.85 -3.07 -10.69
C ARG A 5 17.88 -2.62 -9.68
N ASP A 6 17.43 -2.40 -8.43
CA ASP A 6 18.21 -1.68 -7.43
C ASP A 6 18.68 -2.60 -6.28
N ALA A 7 18.17 -3.84 -6.19
CA ALA A 7 18.44 -4.76 -5.07
C ALA A 7 18.83 -6.17 -5.56
N ASP A 8 19.71 -6.83 -4.80
CA ASP A 8 20.17 -8.20 -5.06
C ASP A 8 19.05 -9.22 -4.71
N VAL A 9 18.30 -8.97 -3.64
CA VAL A 9 17.20 -9.81 -3.18
C VAL A 9 15.93 -8.98 -3.06
N VAL A 10 14.84 -9.44 -3.66
CA VAL A 10 13.53 -8.79 -3.63
C VAL A 10 12.55 -9.63 -2.83
N VAL A 11 12.01 -9.05 -1.78
CA VAL A 11 10.95 -9.64 -0.95
C VAL A 11 9.66 -8.86 -1.18
N ALA A 12 8.57 -9.53 -1.54
CA ALA A 12 7.23 -8.94 -1.54
C ALA A 12 6.46 -9.39 -0.30
N THR A 13 5.70 -8.49 0.30
CA THR A 13 4.81 -8.80 1.41
C THR A 13 3.36 -8.76 0.96
N ILE A 14 2.59 -9.83 1.23
CA ILE A 14 1.16 -9.88 0.95
C ILE A 14 0.42 -10.15 2.26
N PHE A 15 -0.30 -9.14 2.74
CA PHE A 15 -1.10 -9.23 3.96
C PHE A 15 -2.28 -8.26 3.91
N VAL A 16 -3.49 -8.78 4.06
CA VAL A 16 -4.70 -7.96 4.20
C VAL A 16 -4.86 -7.62 5.67
N ASN A 17 -4.37 -6.43 6.05
CA ASN A 17 -4.27 -6.02 7.46
C ASN A 17 -5.63 -5.59 8.02
N PRO A 18 -6.21 -6.31 9.00
CA PRO A 18 -7.50 -5.93 9.56
C PRO A 18 -7.51 -4.58 10.29
N LEU A 19 -6.37 -4.15 10.86
CA LEU A 19 -6.28 -2.90 11.63
C LEU A 19 -6.45 -1.63 10.78
N GLN A 20 -6.31 -1.72 9.47
CA GLN A 20 -6.43 -0.55 8.58
C GLN A 20 -7.80 -0.42 7.91
N PHE A 21 -8.74 -1.33 8.18
CA PHE A 21 -10.09 -1.29 7.66
C PHE A 21 -11.07 -0.79 8.71
N GLY A 22 -11.88 0.20 8.35
CA GLY A 22 -13.01 0.65 9.15
C GLY A 22 -14.17 -0.36 9.14
N ALA A 23 -15.10 -0.23 10.09
CA ALA A 23 -16.23 -1.14 10.25
C ALA A 23 -17.12 -1.29 8.99
N ASN A 24 -17.15 -0.27 8.14
CA ASN A 24 -17.97 -0.22 6.92
C ASN A 24 -17.14 -0.36 5.64
N GLU A 25 -15.89 -0.81 5.75
CA GLU A 25 -15.03 -1.02 4.59
C GLU A 25 -15.05 -2.47 4.09
N ASP A 26 -14.49 -2.67 2.92
CA ASP A 26 -14.54 -3.92 2.14
C ASP A 26 -13.62 -5.05 2.64
N PHE A 27 -13.25 -5.09 3.92
CA PHE A 27 -12.32 -6.10 4.46
C PHE A 27 -12.73 -7.54 4.13
N ALA A 28 -14.02 -7.85 4.28
CA ALA A 28 -14.52 -9.21 4.03
C ALA A 28 -14.48 -9.61 2.55
N SER A 29 -14.73 -8.66 1.65
CA SER A 29 -14.76 -8.85 0.20
C SER A 29 -13.47 -8.45 -0.52
N TYR A 30 -12.48 -7.95 0.22
CA TYR A 30 -11.20 -7.53 -0.37
C TYR A 30 -10.54 -8.70 -1.11
N PRO A 31 -10.10 -8.53 -2.38
CA PRO A 31 -9.53 -9.61 -3.17
C PRO A 31 -8.32 -10.27 -2.48
N ARG A 32 -8.35 -11.59 -2.45
CA ARG A 32 -7.26 -12.44 -1.93
C ARG A 32 -6.88 -13.45 -2.99
N THR A 33 -5.89 -13.10 -3.79
CA THR A 33 -5.48 -13.82 -5.01
C THR A 33 -4.04 -14.31 -4.90
N LEU A 34 -3.67 -14.86 -3.73
CA LEU A 34 -2.29 -15.18 -3.38
C LEU A 34 -1.54 -15.99 -4.45
N GLU A 35 -2.19 -17.00 -5.04
CA GLU A 35 -1.56 -17.84 -6.05
C GLU A 35 -1.23 -17.05 -7.33
N ALA A 36 -2.20 -16.26 -7.83
CA ALA A 36 -2.01 -15.42 -9.00
C ALA A 36 -0.97 -14.32 -8.73
N ASP A 37 -1.02 -13.71 -7.52
CA ASP A 37 -0.07 -12.68 -7.11
C ASP A 37 1.36 -13.25 -7.01
N ALA A 38 1.52 -14.45 -6.45
CA ALA A 38 2.82 -15.12 -6.34
C ALA A 38 3.39 -15.46 -7.73
N GLN A 39 2.56 -15.95 -8.66
CA GLN A 39 2.97 -16.23 -10.04
C GLN A 39 3.41 -14.94 -10.75
N ALA A 40 2.65 -13.84 -10.61
CA ALA A 40 3.00 -12.56 -11.17
C ALA A 40 4.32 -12.03 -10.58
N LEU A 41 4.50 -12.09 -9.26
CA LEU A 41 5.74 -11.69 -8.59
C LEU A 41 6.93 -12.49 -9.07
N ALA A 42 6.82 -13.82 -9.18
CA ALA A 42 7.88 -14.69 -9.68
C ALA A 42 8.27 -14.33 -11.13
N SER A 43 7.30 -14.04 -12.00
CA SER A 43 7.57 -13.64 -13.39
C SER A 43 8.31 -12.30 -13.52
N HIS A 44 8.23 -11.46 -12.47
CA HIS A 44 8.94 -10.18 -12.37
C HIS A 44 10.21 -10.24 -11.51
N GLY A 45 10.71 -11.44 -11.20
CA GLY A 45 11.98 -11.63 -10.49
C GLY A 45 11.93 -11.35 -9.00
N CYS A 46 10.77 -11.50 -8.36
CA CYS A 46 10.68 -11.49 -6.90
C CYS A 46 11.23 -12.81 -6.35
N ASP A 47 12.16 -12.74 -5.40
CA ASP A 47 12.85 -13.91 -4.86
C ASP A 47 12.04 -14.59 -3.73
N LEU A 48 11.32 -13.79 -2.92
CA LEU A 48 10.54 -14.27 -1.78
C LEU A 48 9.20 -13.56 -1.68
N VAL A 49 8.15 -14.30 -1.29
CA VAL A 49 6.85 -13.74 -0.93
C VAL A 49 6.58 -14.04 0.55
N PHE A 50 6.52 -12.99 1.37
CA PHE A 50 6.20 -13.09 2.78
C PHE A 50 4.70 -12.89 3.01
N THR A 51 4.02 -13.94 3.45
CA THR A 51 2.55 -13.96 3.63
C THR A 51 2.20 -14.36 5.06
N PRO A 52 2.41 -13.47 6.04
CA PRO A 52 2.14 -13.79 7.42
C PRO A 52 0.64 -13.97 7.68
N ARG A 53 0.30 -14.84 8.64
CA ARG A 53 -1.05 -14.96 9.16
C ARG A 53 -1.33 -13.85 10.17
N THR A 54 -2.61 -13.53 10.38
CA THR A 54 -3.01 -12.49 11.34
C THR A 54 -2.56 -12.82 12.76
N ASP A 55 -2.70 -14.06 13.19
CA ASP A 55 -2.27 -14.53 14.52
C ASP A 55 -0.73 -14.53 14.71
N ALA A 56 0.01 -14.62 13.63
CA ALA A 56 1.47 -14.50 13.66
C ALA A 56 1.94 -13.04 13.84
N LEU A 57 1.26 -12.08 13.18
CA LEU A 57 1.57 -10.65 13.34
C LEU A 57 1.00 -10.06 14.64
N TYR A 58 -0.15 -10.55 15.07
CA TYR A 58 -0.89 -10.04 16.24
C TYR A 58 -1.17 -11.17 17.24
N PRO A 59 -0.13 -11.73 17.91
CA PRO A 59 -0.26 -12.92 18.74
C PRO A 59 -1.12 -12.71 20.00
N HIS A 60 -1.32 -11.45 20.41
CA HIS A 60 -2.16 -11.10 21.55
C HIS A 60 -3.51 -10.49 21.16
N GLY A 61 -3.92 -10.67 19.90
CA GLY A 61 -5.14 -10.09 19.34
C GLY A 61 -4.95 -8.65 18.86
N LEU A 62 -5.98 -8.11 18.23
CA LEU A 62 -5.92 -6.79 17.58
C LEU A 62 -6.18 -5.65 18.56
N GLU A 63 -6.98 -5.88 19.60
CA GLU A 63 -7.43 -4.82 20.53
C GLU A 63 -6.34 -4.39 21.52
N ALA A 64 -5.52 -5.34 21.96
CA ALA A 64 -4.44 -5.10 22.94
C ALA A 64 -3.06 -4.97 22.31
N HIS A 65 -3.00 -4.84 20.96
CA HIS A 65 -1.72 -4.74 20.27
C HIS A 65 -1.12 -3.34 20.37
N THR A 66 0.21 -3.27 20.48
CA THR A 66 0.94 -2.00 20.39
C THR A 66 0.64 -1.32 19.06
N GLN A 67 0.29 -0.04 19.12
CA GLN A 67 -0.04 0.77 17.95
C GLN A 67 1.03 1.84 17.70
N VAL A 68 1.28 2.11 16.42
CA VAL A 68 2.16 3.19 15.98
C VAL A 68 1.32 4.27 15.31
N SER A 69 1.34 5.47 15.87
CA SER A 69 0.65 6.64 15.32
C SER A 69 1.66 7.62 14.73
N VAL A 70 1.34 8.20 13.58
CA VAL A 70 2.18 9.19 12.88
C VAL A 70 1.35 10.47 12.71
N PRO A 71 1.41 11.43 13.65
CA PRO A 71 0.59 12.64 13.59
C PRO A 71 0.96 13.55 12.39
N ASP A 72 0.17 14.57 12.17
CA ASP A 72 0.21 15.54 11.06
C ASP A 72 -0.12 14.91 9.70
N VAL A 73 0.83 14.19 9.10
CA VAL A 73 0.69 13.63 7.75
C VAL A 73 -0.41 12.57 7.63
N SER A 74 -0.88 12.01 8.73
CA SER A 74 -2.01 11.09 8.78
C SER A 74 -3.36 11.80 8.96
N GLU A 75 -3.36 13.11 9.18
CA GLU A 75 -4.56 13.91 9.37
C GLU A 75 -5.06 14.46 8.03
N GLY A 76 -6.33 14.87 7.99
CA GLY A 76 -6.91 15.37 6.74
C GLY A 76 -7.01 14.31 5.61
N LEU A 77 -7.49 14.71 4.44
CA LEU A 77 -7.62 13.85 3.26
C LEU A 77 -8.23 12.47 3.57
N CYS A 78 -7.52 11.39 3.24
CA CYS A 78 -7.95 10.02 3.57
C CYS A 78 -8.04 9.78 5.08
N GLY A 79 -7.15 10.36 5.88
CA GLY A 79 -7.15 10.19 7.33
C GLY A 79 -8.38 10.77 8.00
N ALA A 80 -8.88 11.92 7.54
CA ALA A 80 -10.11 12.51 8.05
C ALA A 80 -11.36 11.64 7.76
N ASN A 81 -11.37 10.93 6.63
CA ASN A 81 -12.49 10.09 6.21
C ASN A 81 -12.38 8.64 6.70
N ARG A 82 -11.20 8.23 7.17
CA ARG A 82 -10.90 6.86 7.60
C ARG A 82 -10.19 6.87 8.97
N PRO A 83 -10.91 7.16 10.07
CA PRO A 83 -10.31 7.19 11.41
C PRO A 83 -9.58 5.87 11.74
N GLY A 84 -8.34 5.96 12.24
CA GLY A 84 -7.52 4.81 12.59
C GLY A 84 -6.79 4.11 11.41
N HIS A 85 -7.15 4.42 10.16
CA HIS A 85 -6.56 3.79 8.98
C HIS A 85 -5.02 3.87 8.98
N PHE A 86 -4.47 5.07 9.10
CA PHE A 86 -3.01 5.25 9.06
C PHE A 86 -2.29 4.74 10.31
N THR A 87 -2.96 4.67 11.46
CA THR A 87 -2.44 3.96 12.63
C THR A 87 -2.31 2.47 12.32
N GLY A 88 -3.31 1.87 11.70
CA GLY A 88 -3.24 0.48 11.23
C GLY A 88 -2.12 0.26 10.22
N VAL A 89 -1.96 1.17 9.25
CA VAL A 89 -0.88 1.12 8.24
C VAL A 89 0.49 1.25 8.90
N ALA A 90 0.71 2.26 9.74
CA ALA A 90 2.00 2.49 10.41
C ALA A 90 2.38 1.30 11.30
N THR A 91 1.41 0.73 12.01
CA THR A 91 1.62 -0.44 12.86
C THR A 91 2.07 -1.66 12.06
N VAL A 92 1.32 -2.04 11.01
CA VAL A 92 1.68 -3.21 10.20
C VAL A 92 3.01 -3.03 9.46
N VAL A 93 3.27 -1.83 8.93
CA VAL A 93 4.53 -1.55 8.22
C VAL A 93 5.72 -1.63 9.19
N SER A 94 5.58 -1.13 10.42
CA SER A 94 6.61 -1.28 11.46
C SER A 94 6.90 -2.74 11.79
N LEU A 95 5.85 -3.58 11.89
CA LEU A 95 6.03 -5.03 12.10
C LEU A 95 6.75 -5.68 10.92
N LEU A 96 6.34 -5.36 9.68
CA LEU A 96 6.96 -5.91 8.48
C LEU A 96 8.43 -5.49 8.36
N PHE A 97 8.76 -4.24 8.68
CA PHE A 97 10.14 -3.75 8.69
C PHE A 97 11.01 -4.48 9.72
N ASN A 98 10.48 -4.73 10.93
CA ASN A 98 11.19 -5.48 11.95
C ASN A 98 11.40 -6.95 11.59
N LEU A 99 10.46 -7.56 10.85
CA LEU A 99 10.53 -8.97 10.47
C LEU A 99 11.39 -9.21 9.22
N VAL A 100 11.31 -8.33 8.23
CA VAL A 100 12.03 -8.46 6.97
C VAL A 100 13.41 -7.81 7.03
N GLN A 101 13.55 -6.69 7.76
CA GLN A 101 14.77 -5.90 7.89
C GLN A 101 15.39 -5.51 6.54
N PRO A 102 14.63 -4.86 5.64
CA PRO A 102 15.13 -4.51 4.33
C PRO A 102 16.05 -3.28 4.38
N ASP A 103 16.99 -3.17 3.44
CA ASP A 103 17.77 -1.95 3.24
C ASP A 103 16.93 -0.86 2.56
N ALA A 104 16.00 -1.25 1.69
CA ALA A 104 15.08 -0.34 0.99
C ALA A 104 13.67 -0.91 0.90
N ALA A 105 12.65 -0.05 0.99
CA ALA A 105 11.24 -0.42 0.84
C ALA A 105 10.55 0.45 -0.21
N TYR A 106 9.85 -0.20 -1.14
CA TYR A 106 9.26 0.41 -2.34
C TYR A 106 7.76 0.56 -2.18
N PHE A 107 7.28 1.80 -2.28
CA PHE A 107 5.85 2.14 -2.15
C PHE A 107 5.33 2.87 -3.39
N GLY A 108 4.14 2.49 -3.85
CA GLY A 108 3.48 3.17 -4.95
C GLY A 108 3.00 4.57 -4.57
N ARG A 109 3.30 5.59 -5.39
CA ARG A 109 2.82 6.96 -5.19
C ARG A 109 1.33 7.14 -5.48
N LYS A 110 0.63 6.07 -5.88
CA LYS A 110 -0.83 6.08 -6.02
C LYS A 110 -1.49 6.45 -4.69
N ASP A 111 -1.06 5.83 -3.60
CA ASP A 111 -1.54 6.09 -2.24
C ASP A 111 -0.57 7.07 -1.56
N TYR A 112 -0.53 8.32 -2.10
CA TYR A 112 0.52 9.30 -1.78
C TYR A 112 0.56 9.69 -0.29
N GLN A 113 -0.61 9.85 0.35
CA GLN A 113 -0.64 10.15 1.79
C GLN A 113 -0.05 8.99 2.60
N GLN A 114 -0.34 7.74 2.25
CA GLN A 114 0.29 6.57 2.86
C GLN A 114 1.81 6.59 2.69
N PHE A 115 2.29 6.91 1.49
CA PHE A 115 3.72 7.04 1.23
C PHE A 115 4.37 8.10 2.13
N MET A 116 3.73 9.24 2.35
CA MET A 116 4.23 10.30 3.23
C MET A 116 4.20 9.88 4.71
N VAL A 117 3.15 9.17 5.15
CA VAL A 117 3.07 8.59 6.49
C VAL A 117 4.24 7.63 6.74
N ILE A 118 4.53 6.75 5.80
CA ILE A 118 5.62 5.78 5.94
C ILE A 118 6.99 6.48 5.95
N ARG A 119 7.19 7.49 5.11
CA ARG A 119 8.43 8.29 5.13
C ARG A 119 8.66 8.96 6.49
N LYS A 120 7.61 9.57 7.05
CA LYS A 120 7.69 10.20 8.37
C LYS A 120 7.93 9.15 9.45
N LEU A 121 7.24 8.02 9.43
CA LEU A 121 7.45 6.89 10.34
C LEU A 121 8.92 6.45 10.39
N VAL A 122 9.53 6.26 9.23
CA VAL A 122 10.93 5.82 9.12
C VAL A 122 11.89 6.88 9.67
N ALA A 123 11.65 8.15 9.35
CA ALA A 123 12.46 9.26 9.84
C ALA A 123 12.36 9.42 11.37
N ASP A 124 11.14 9.45 11.90
CA ASP A 124 10.89 9.70 13.32
C ASP A 124 11.37 8.54 14.23
N LEU A 125 11.24 7.29 13.74
CA LEU A 125 11.67 6.10 14.49
C LEU A 125 13.10 5.63 14.14
N HIS A 126 13.80 6.38 13.29
CA HIS A 126 15.19 6.08 12.88
C HIS A 126 15.36 4.66 12.32
N PHE A 127 14.38 4.16 11.56
CA PHE A 127 14.58 2.90 10.83
C PHE A 127 15.70 3.06 9.80
N PRO A 128 16.68 2.16 9.76
CA PRO A 128 17.78 2.22 8.76
C PRO A 128 17.31 1.70 7.40
N ILE A 129 16.22 2.28 6.86
CA ILE A 129 15.54 1.81 5.65
C ILE A 129 15.35 2.98 4.69
N GLU A 130 15.78 2.85 3.44
CA GLU A 130 15.47 3.81 2.41
C GLU A 130 14.01 3.62 1.92
N ILE A 131 13.23 4.70 1.86
CA ILE A 131 11.84 4.67 1.35
C ILE A 131 11.79 5.21 -0.07
N VAL A 132 11.58 4.30 -1.01
CA VAL A 132 11.55 4.59 -2.45
C VAL A 132 10.11 4.72 -2.95
N GLY A 133 9.78 5.89 -3.53
CA GLY A 133 8.47 6.15 -4.12
C GLY A 133 8.41 5.75 -5.60
N VAL A 134 7.60 4.75 -5.94
CA VAL A 134 7.42 4.27 -7.31
C VAL A 134 6.25 5.00 -7.99
N PRO A 135 6.41 5.46 -9.24
CA PRO A 135 5.32 6.07 -9.99
C PRO A 135 4.07 5.19 -10.08
N THR A 136 2.89 5.82 -10.13
CA THR A 136 1.63 5.11 -10.30
C THR A 136 1.60 4.36 -11.64
N VAL A 137 1.46 3.05 -11.59
CA VAL A 137 1.27 2.23 -12.78
C VAL A 137 -0.19 2.31 -13.23
N ARG A 138 -0.38 2.47 -14.54
CA ARG A 138 -1.71 2.64 -15.13
C ARG A 138 -1.92 1.66 -16.26
N ALA A 139 -3.20 1.33 -16.53
CA ALA A 139 -3.61 0.66 -17.75
C ALA A 139 -3.41 1.61 -18.95
N GLU A 140 -3.46 1.06 -20.17
CA GLU A 140 -3.27 1.82 -21.43
C GLU A 140 -4.21 3.02 -21.57
N ASP A 141 -5.42 2.92 -21.00
CA ASP A 141 -6.42 4.00 -21.00
C ASP A 141 -6.23 5.06 -19.90
N GLY A 142 -5.18 4.91 -19.05
CA GLY A 142 -4.83 5.85 -17.99
C GLY A 142 -5.38 5.51 -16.61
N LEU A 143 -6.25 4.49 -16.46
CA LEU A 143 -6.76 4.07 -15.16
C LEU A 143 -5.61 3.51 -14.29
N ALA A 144 -5.44 4.04 -13.08
CA ALA A 144 -4.47 3.50 -12.14
C ALA A 144 -4.79 2.05 -11.77
N LEU A 145 -3.80 1.18 -11.73
CA LEU A 145 -3.99 -0.22 -11.33
C LEU A 145 -4.37 -0.30 -9.85
N SER A 146 -5.42 -1.07 -9.57
CA SER A 146 -5.93 -1.32 -8.22
C SER A 146 -6.71 -2.64 -8.18
N SER A 147 -6.57 -3.40 -7.08
CA SER A 147 -7.40 -4.60 -6.86
C SER A 147 -8.90 -4.27 -6.84
N ARG A 148 -9.27 -3.06 -6.40
CA ARG A 148 -10.66 -2.58 -6.39
C ARG A 148 -11.23 -2.28 -7.78
N ASN A 149 -10.41 -2.23 -8.81
CA ASN A 149 -10.94 -2.10 -10.19
C ASN A 149 -11.81 -3.29 -10.60
N GLY A 150 -11.62 -4.45 -9.97
CA GLY A 150 -12.47 -5.62 -10.15
C GLY A 150 -13.92 -5.44 -9.68
N TYR A 151 -14.21 -4.41 -8.88
CA TYR A 151 -15.58 -4.08 -8.44
C TYR A 151 -16.37 -3.26 -9.47
N LEU A 152 -15.68 -2.66 -10.45
CA LEU A 152 -16.31 -1.80 -11.45
C LEU A 152 -17.18 -2.62 -12.40
N SER A 153 -18.42 -2.17 -12.62
CA SER A 153 -19.20 -2.66 -13.74
C SER A 153 -18.54 -2.32 -15.08
N PRO A 154 -18.86 -3.01 -16.19
CA PRO A 154 -18.31 -2.65 -17.49
C PRO A 154 -18.52 -1.17 -17.86
N GLY A 155 -19.67 -0.59 -17.49
CA GLY A 155 -19.98 0.82 -17.71
C GLY A 155 -19.08 1.75 -16.88
N ASP A 156 -18.95 1.46 -15.57
CA ASP A 156 -18.08 2.24 -14.69
C ASP A 156 -16.61 2.12 -15.08
N ARG A 157 -16.18 0.92 -15.50
CA ARG A 157 -14.82 0.69 -15.97
C ARG A 157 -14.49 1.54 -17.21
N ALA A 158 -15.44 1.70 -18.12
CA ALA A 158 -15.28 2.53 -19.31
C ALA A 158 -15.19 4.04 -18.97
N LEU A 159 -15.86 4.47 -17.91
CA LEU A 159 -15.85 5.88 -17.43
C LEU A 159 -14.66 6.22 -16.55
N ALA A 160 -14.16 5.27 -15.76
CA ALA A 160 -13.12 5.49 -14.75
C ALA A 160 -11.86 6.22 -15.27
N PRO A 161 -11.35 5.97 -16.49
CA PRO A 161 -10.20 6.70 -17.04
C PRO A 161 -10.42 8.21 -17.23
N ALA A 162 -11.68 8.67 -17.28
CA ALA A 162 -11.99 10.09 -17.42
C ALA A 162 -11.44 10.93 -16.26
N PHE A 163 -11.37 10.34 -15.06
CA PHE A 163 -10.80 11.01 -13.87
C PHE A 163 -9.34 11.42 -14.12
N TYR A 164 -8.50 10.49 -14.55
CA TYR A 164 -7.09 10.78 -14.82
C TYR A 164 -6.91 11.77 -15.96
N ARG A 165 -7.68 11.63 -17.05
CA ARG A 165 -7.66 12.59 -18.17
C ARG A 165 -7.99 14.02 -17.71
N THR A 166 -8.97 14.15 -16.81
CA THR A 166 -9.34 15.46 -16.25
C THR A 166 -8.22 16.03 -15.39
N LEU A 167 -7.64 15.22 -14.50
CA LEU A 167 -6.50 15.63 -13.66
C LEU A 167 -5.31 16.09 -14.50
N SER A 168 -4.95 15.35 -15.55
CA SER A 168 -3.84 15.71 -16.45
C SER A 168 -4.10 17.06 -17.11
N ARG A 169 -5.32 17.27 -17.65
CA ARG A 169 -5.69 18.56 -18.26
C ARG A 169 -5.64 19.72 -17.26
N CYS A 170 -6.05 19.50 -16.01
CA CYS A 170 -5.92 20.53 -14.97
C CYS A 170 -4.45 20.82 -14.65
N GLY A 171 -3.61 19.77 -14.57
CA GLY A 171 -2.17 19.93 -14.36
C GLY A 171 -1.51 20.73 -15.48
N ASP A 172 -1.80 20.40 -16.74
CA ASP A 172 -1.27 21.11 -17.91
C ASP A 172 -1.72 22.58 -17.97
N ALA A 173 -2.90 22.89 -17.45
CA ALA A 173 -3.42 24.27 -17.41
C ALA A 173 -2.82 25.12 -16.26
N LEU A 174 -2.15 24.49 -15.29
CA LEU A 174 -1.52 25.14 -14.15
C LEU A 174 0.01 25.27 -14.29
N ALA A 175 0.58 24.58 -15.26
CA ALA A 175 2.02 24.57 -15.56
C ALA A 175 2.42 25.73 -16.49
#